data_913a4a294f57a283c31a5a97e79d2e8f
#
_entry.id   913a4a294f57a283c31a5a97e79d2e8f
#
_cell.length_a   1.000
_cell.length_b   1.000
_cell.length_c   1.000
_cell.angle_alpha   90.00
_cell.angle_beta   90.00
_cell.angle_gamma   90.00
#
_symmetry.space_group_name_H-M   'P 1'
#
loop_
_entity.id
_entity.type
_entity.pdbx_description
1 polymer ?
#
loop_
_entity_poly.entity_id
_entity_poly.type
_entity_poly.pdbx_seq_one_letter_code
_entity_poly.pdbx_strand_id
1 'polypeptide(L)'
;MNSIENLESRFFSSYQKIERKIGERDRIKKEIDEINSELTDIERKRKIYSEAKRILEIAYEKLRVSTMQGIENLVNRALKTIYDDLTFRIELDTERNKNIAKPVVRKEGGGIYFEGDPLDTSGGTVSQIISLALRISILEKSINP
;
A
#
# COMPACT_ATOMS: atom_id res chain seq x y z
N MET A 1 -68.44 -15.05 43.64
CA MET A 1 -67.05 -15.50 43.94
C MET A 1 -66.11 -15.54 42.75
N ASN A 2 -66.57 -15.73 41.52
CA ASN A 2 -65.71 -15.86 40.36
C ASN A 2 -65.02 -14.58 39.77
N SER A 3 -65.44 -13.39 40.25
CA SER A 3 -64.97 -12.12 39.70
C SER A 3 -63.61 -11.68 40.28
N ILE A 4 -63.36 -11.97 41.55
CA ILE A 4 -62.08 -11.61 42.23
C ILE A 4 -60.96 -12.55 41.81
N GLU A 5 -61.22 -13.84 41.76
CA GLU A 5 -60.24 -14.84 41.29
C GLU A 5 -59.79 -14.59 39.84
N ASN A 6 -60.73 -14.15 39.00
CA ASN A 6 -60.39 -13.77 37.61
C ASN A 6 -59.49 -12.52 37.51
N LEU A 7 -59.77 -11.52 38.40
CA LEU A 7 -58.90 -10.33 38.46
C LEU A 7 -57.50 -10.64 39.01
N GLU A 8 -57.36 -11.48 39.99
CA GLU A 8 -56.07 -11.93 40.55
C GLU A 8 -55.27 -12.71 39.51
N SER A 9 -55.89 -13.63 38.77
CA SER A 9 -55.26 -14.39 37.70
C SER A 9 -54.77 -13.48 36.59
N ARG A 10 -55.57 -12.50 36.17
CA ARG A 10 -55.18 -11.51 35.16
C ARG A 10 -54.04 -10.61 35.62
N PHE A 11 -54.07 -10.19 36.86
CA PHE A 11 -53.01 -9.39 37.48
C PHE A 11 -51.70 -10.18 37.53
N PHE A 12 -51.73 -11.41 38.01
CA PHE A 12 -50.55 -12.28 38.07
C PHE A 12 -49.95 -12.56 36.66
N SER A 13 -50.81 -12.87 35.68
CA SER A 13 -50.38 -13.05 34.29
C SER A 13 -49.74 -11.78 33.70
N SER A 14 -50.27 -10.60 34.01
CA SER A 14 -49.72 -9.33 33.54
C SER A 14 -48.40 -9.02 34.24
N TYR A 15 -48.28 -9.31 35.52
CA TYR A 15 -47.04 -9.16 36.29
C TYR A 15 -45.93 -10.06 35.71
N GLN A 16 -46.18 -11.33 35.44
CA GLN A 16 -45.22 -12.23 34.80
C GLN A 16 -44.78 -11.74 33.43
N LYS A 17 -45.70 -11.19 32.62
CA LYS A 17 -45.35 -10.61 31.31
C LYS A 17 -44.42 -9.42 31.43
N ILE A 18 -44.64 -8.57 32.44
CA ILE A 18 -43.79 -7.41 32.72
C ILE A 18 -42.39 -7.86 33.15
N GLU A 19 -42.28 -8.79 34.08
CA GLU A 19 -41.01 -9.34 34.54
C GLU A 19 -40.21 -9.96 33.40
N ARG A 20 -40.86 -10.76 32.52
CA ARG A 20 -40.22 -11.32 31.34
C ARG A 20 -39.69 -10.24 30.41
N LYS A 21 -40.48 -9.18 30.13
CA LYS A 21 -40.04 -8.07 29.28
C LYS A 21 -38.89 -7.28 29.91
N ILE A 22 -38.87 -7.12 31.22
CA ILE A 22 -37.77 -6.49 31.96
C ILE A 22 -36.49 -7.35 31.76
N GLY A 23 -36.57 -8.65 31.97
CA GLY A 23 -35.44 -9.55 31.78
C GLY A 23 -34.94 -9.57 30.34
N GLU A 24 -35.82 -9.56 29.32
CA GLU A 24 -35.46 -9.45 27.92
C GLU A 24 -34.75 -8.11 27.62
N ARG A 25 -35.27 -7.00 28.14
CA ARG A 25 -34.66 -5.68 28.00
C ARG A 25 -33.25 -5.64 28.60
N ASP A 26 -33.06 -6.17 29.79
CA ASP A 26 -31.80 -6.13 30.52
C ASP A 26 -30.77 -7.00 29.82
N ARG A 27 -31.17 -8.14 29.25
CA ARG A 27 -30.29 -8.97 28.39
C ARG A 27 -29.86 -8.22 27.14
N ILE A 28 -30.81 -7.62 26.42
CA ILE A 28 -30.49 -6.84 25.20
C ILE A 28 -29.57 -5.66 25.52
N LYS A 29 -29.81 -4.99 26.64
CA LYS A 29 -28.93 -3.88 27.07
C LYS A 29 -27.49 -4.35 27.30
N LYS A 30 -27.31 -5.50 27.97
CA LYS A 30 -25.99 -6.09 28.17
C LYS A 30 -25.30 -6.47 26.83
N GLU A 31 -26.06 -7.08 25.92
CA GLU A 31 -25.54 -7.39 24.57
C GLU A 31 -25.12 -6.12 23.81
N ILE A 32 -25.87 -5.04 23.92
CA ILE A 32 -25.51 -3.74 23.31
C ILE A 32 -24.23 -3.20 23.92
N ASP A 33 -24.05 -3.26 25.23
CA ASP A 33 -22.84 -2.76 25.90
C ASP A 33 -21.62 -3.59 25.53
N GLU A 34 -21.76 -4.92 25.41
CA GLU A 34 -20.70 -5.82 24.92
C GLU A 34 -20.30 -5.49 23.47
N ILE A 35 -21.27 -5.36 22.57
CA ILE A 35 -21.03 -5.00 21.16
C ILE A 35 -20.38 -3.63 21.03
N ASN A 36 -20.79 -2.64 21.81
CA ASN A 36 -20.17 -1.31 21.78
C ASN A 36 -18.71 -1.34 22.25
N SER A 37 -18.40 -2.17 23.24
CA SER A 37 -17.02 -2.39 23.70
C SER A 37 -16.17 -3.01 22.60
N GLU A 38 -16.67 -4.07 21.94
CA GLU A 38 -15.99 -4.72 20.81
C GLU A 38 -15.79 -3.75 19.63
N LEU A 39 -16.80 -2.94 19.32
CA LEU A 39 -16.73 -1.93 18.27
C LEU A 39 -15.59 -0.94 18.54
N THR A 40 -15.50 -0.45 19.77
CA THR A 40 -14.43 0.48 20.18
C THR A 40 -13.04 -0.13 20.00
N ASP A 41 -12.86 -1.41 20.36
CA ASP A 41 -11.61 -2.12 20.20
C ASP A 41 -11.24 -2.35 18.71
N ILE A 42 -12.24 -2.66 17.90
CA ILE A 42 -12.05 -2.82 16.45
C ILE A 42 -11.67 -1.49 15.80
N GLU A 43 -12.30 -0.40 16.14
CA GLU A 43 -11.99 0.94 15.65
C GLU A 43 -10.56 1.35 16.01
N ARG A 44 -10.14 1.07 17.25
CA ARG A 44 -8.76 1.31 17.69
C ARG A 44 -7.75 0.52 16.88
N LYS A 45 -7.98 -0.79 16.67
CA LYS A 45 -7.13 -1.64 15.85
C LYS A 45 -7.06 -1.16 14.41
N ARG A 46 -8.21 -0.80 13.82
CA ARG A 46 -8.29 -0.25 12.46
C ARG A 46 -7.43 1.01 12.31
N LYS A 47 -7.48 1.91 13.28
CA LYS A 47 -6.64 3.13 13.27
C LYS A 47 -5.15 2.78 13.29
N ILE A 48 -4.72 1.89 14.18
CA ILE A 48 -3.32 1.46 14.28
C ILE A 48 -2.85 0.84 12.96
N TYR A 49 -3.65 -0.08 12.38
CA TYR A 49 -3.29 -0.71 11.11
C TYR A 49 -3.24 0.28 9.95
N SER A 50 -4.13 1.26 9.92
CA SER A 50 -4.13 2.32 8.90
C SER A 50 -2.87 3.18 9.00
N GLU A 51 -2.43 3.55 10.20
CA GLU A 51 -1.19 4.30 10.42
C GLU A 51 0.06 3.49 10.06
N ALA A 52 0.10 2.22 10.47
CA ALA A 52 1.19 1.31 10.12
C ALA A 52 1.31 1.12 8.60
N LYS A 53 0.19 0.92 7.91
CA LYS A 53 0.15 0.83 6.45
C LYS A 53 0.74 2.08 5.80
N ARG A 54 0.33 3.27 6.26
CA ARG A 54 0.84 4.56 5.73
C ARG A 54 2.35 4.69 5.92
N ILE A 55 2.87 4.30 7.08
CA ILE A 55 4.32 4.34 7.34
C ILE A 55 5.07 3.40 6.39
N LEU A 56 4.56 2.19 6.20
CA LEU A 56 5.14 1.22 5.27
C LEU A 56 5.12 1.72 3.82
N GLU A 57 4.05 2.36 3.38
CA GLU A 57 3.95 2.95 2.03
C GLU A 57 4.99 4.04 1.82
N ILE A 58 5.18 4.92 2.81
CA ILE A 58 6.21 5.98 2.76
C ILE A 58 7.62 5.39 2.74
N ALA A 59 7.89 4.38 3.57
CA ALA A 59 9.18 3.72 3.62
C ALA A 59 9.50 3.00 2.30
N TYR A 60 8.52 2.28 1.75
CA TYR A 60 8.64 1.62 0.47
C TYR A 60 8.94 2.62 -0.67
N GLU A 61 8.23 3.74 -0.73
CA GLU A 61 8.44 4.76 -1.75
C GLU A 61 9.84 5.38 -1.65
N LYS A 62 10.30 5.71 -0.45
CA LYS A 62 11.67 6.22 -0.23
C LYS A 62 12.72 5.21 -0.67
N LEU A 63 12.56 3.93 -0.31
CA LEU A 63 13.48 2.87 -0.71
C LEU A 63 13.50 2.70 -2.23
N ARG A 64 12.35 2.72 -2.87
CA ARG A 64 12.20 2.63 -4.32
C ARG A 64 12.97 3.73 -5.03
N VAL A 65 12.71 4.98 -4.66
CA VAL A 65 13.37 6.16 -5.25
C VAL A 65 14.89 6.11 -5.02
N SER A 66 15.33 5.82 -3.82
CA SER A 66 16.77 5.71 -3.50
C SER A 66 17.47 4.61 -4.29
N THR A 67 16.81 3.47 -4.46
CA THR A 67 17.35 2.35 -5.25
C THR A 67 17.48 2.72 -6.72
N MET A 68 16.44 3.33 -7.30
CA MET A 68 16.47 3.79 -8.69
C MET A 68 17.58 4.81 -8.92
N GLN A 69 17.68 5.83 -8.09
CA GLN A 69 18.74 6.84 -8.17
C GLN A 69 20.14 6.21 -8.06
N GLY A 70 20.32 5.22 -7.17
CA GLY A 70 21.56 4.49 -7.06
C GLY A 70 21.96 3.77 -8.35
N ILE A 71 21.00 3.11 -9.00
CA ILE A 71 21.19 2.41 -10.28
C ILE A 71 21.48 3.44 -11.38
N GLU A 72 20.68 4.49 -11.51
CA GLU A 72 20.88 5.55 -12.49
C GLU A 72 22.26 6.20 -12.37
N ASN A 73 22.70 6.50 -11.16
CA ASN A 73 24.00 7.10 -10.91
C ASN A 73 25.15 6.19 -11.35
N LEU A 74 25.03 4.88 -11.11
CA LEU A 74 26.07 3.91 -11.51
C LEU A 74 26.13 3.76 -13.03
N VAL A 75 24.97 3.61 -13.68
CA VAL A 75 24.89 3.53 -15.15
C VAL A 75 25.40 4.81 -15.80
N ASN A 76 24.99 5.98 -15.30
CA ASN A 76 25.43 7.27 -15.81
C ASN A 76 26.95 7.48 -15.63
N ARG A 77 27.52 6.99 -14.54
CA ARG A 77 28.97 7.03 -14.34
C ARG A 77 29.70 6.17 -15.37
N ALA A 78 29.18 4.98 -15.66
CA ALA A 78 29.74 4.11 -16.71
C ALA A 78 29.60 4.75 -18.10
N LEU A 79 28.44 5.33 -18.42
CA LEU A 79 28.24 6.01 -19.71
C LEU A 79 29.17 7.21 -19.90
N LYS A 80 29.29 8.07 -18.89
CA LYS A 80 30.15 9.28 -18.94
C LYS A 80 31.64 9.00 -19.14
N THR A 81 32.08 7.77 -18.91
CA THR A 81 33.46 7.38 -19.21
C THR A 81 33.71 7.28 -20.71
N ILE A 82 32.65 7.09 -21.51
CA ILE A 82 32.76 6.83 -22.96
C ILE A 82 32.00 7.89 -23.76
N TYR A 83 30.88 8.40 -23.22
CA TYR A 83 29.97 9.31 -23.92
C TYR A 83 29.63 10.50 -23.02
N ASP A 84 29.90 11.71 -23.47
CA ASP A 84 29.58 12.94 -22.70
C ASP A 84 28.15 13.43 -22.91
N ASP A 85 27.51 12.98 -24.00
CA ASP A 85 26.19 13.46 -24.46
C ASP A 85 25.03 12.54 -24.10
N LEU A 86 25.30 11.45 -23.35
CA LEU A 86 24.28 10.47 -22.97
C LEU A 86 23.94 10.51 -21.47
N THR A 87 22.66 10.46 -21.19
CA THR A 87 22.12 10.35 -19.82
C THR A 87 21.08 9.22 -19.77
N PHE A 88 21.23 8.33 -18.79
CA PHE A 88 20.35 7.21 -18.53
C PHE A 88 19.36 7.54 -17.40
N ARG A 89 18.12 7.13 -17.55
CA ARG A 89 17.04 7.22 -16.55
C ARG A 89 16.23 5.94 -16.52
N ILE A 90 15.56 5.71 -15.39
CA ILE A 90 14.56 4.66 -15.23
C ILE A 90 13.21 5.33 -15.09
N GLU A 91 12.33 5.16 -16.03
CA GLU A 91 10.95 5.61 -15.95
C GLU A 91 10.07 4.49 -15.40
N LEU A 92 9.18 4.86 -14.49
CA LEU A 92 8.16 3.95 -13.98
C LEU A 92 6.87 4.18 -14.73
N ASP A 93 6.38 3.12 -15.32
CA ASP A 93 5.09 3.10 -16.00
C ASP A 93 4.18 2.06 -15.34
N THR A 94 2.87 2.22 -15.49
CA THR A 94 1.89 1.27 -14.99
C THR A 94 1.12 0.69 -16.17
N GLU A 95 1.50 -0.52 -16.56
CA GLU A 95 0.79 -1.26 -17.60
C GLU A 95 0.00 -2.41 -16.99
N ARG A 96 -1.29 -2.49 -17.27
CA ARG A 96 -2.20 -3.57 -16.82
C ARG A 96 -2.13 -3.83 -15.30
N ASN A 97 -2.12 -2.76 -14.49
CA ASN A 97 -1.98 -2.82 -13.02
C ASN A 97 -0.64 -3.39 -12.53
N LYS A 98 0.40 -3.41 -13.35
CA LYS A 98 1.77 -3.77 -12.97
C LYS A 98 2.68 -2.58 -13.14
N ASN A 99 3.48 -2.29 -12.13
CA ASN A 99 4.54 -1.31 -12.23
C ASN A 99 5.68 -1.89 -13.08
N ILE A 100 5.99 -1.24 -14.18
CA ILE A 100 7.06 -1.61 -15.09
C ILE A 100 8.12 -0.53 -15.02
N ALA A 101 9.38 -0.93 -14.93
CA ALA A 101 10.53 -0.03 -15.04
C ALA A 101 11.04 -0.06 -16.48
N LYS A 102 10.98 1.09 -17.16
CA LYS A 102 11.49 1.25 -18.54
C LYS A 102 12.84 1.98 -18.51
N PRO A 103 13.89 1.40 -19.10
CA PRO A 103 15.14 2.10 -19.30
C PRO A 103 14.97 3.14 -20.41
N VAL A 104 15.40 4.36 -20.16
CA VAL A 104 15.34 5.47 -21.12
C VAL A 104 16.70 6.13 -21.20
N VAL A 105 17.14 6.44 -22.43
CA VAL A 105 18.35 7.20 -22.68
C VAL A 105 17.99 8.51 -23.33
N ARG A 106 18.56 9.59 -22.81
CA ARG A 106 18.52 10.92 -23.39
C ARG A 106 19.88 11.19 -24.02
N LYS A 107 19.87 11.58 -25.30
CA LYS A 107 21.01 12.09 -26.02
C LYS A 107 20.87 13.58 -26.27
N GLU A 108 21.85 14.37 -25.85
CA GLU A 108 21.89 15.81 -26.05
C GLU A 108 23.00 16.16 -27.08
N GLY A 109 22.63 16.84 -28.18
CA GLY A 109 23.60 17.29 -29.19
C GLY A 109 23.03 18.37 -30.11
N GLY A 110 23.81 19.44 -30.34
CA GLY A 110 23.44 20.50 -31.27
C GLY A 110 22.15 21.29 -30.94
N GLY A 111 21.75 21.34 -29.63
CA GLY A 111 20.52 22.01 -29.23
C GLY A 111 19.24 21.15 -29.39
N ILE A 112 19.37 19.92 -29.82
CA ILE A 112 18.29 18.96 -29.95
C ILE A 112 18.56 17.80 -28.99
N TYR A 113 17.50 17.30 -28.34
CA TYR A 113 17.60 16.09 -27.55
C TYR A 113 16.68 15.00 -28.10
N PHE A 114 17.15 13.79 -28.05
CA PHE A 114 16.38 12.58 -28.33
C PHE A 114 16.26 11.76 -27.06
N GLU A 115 15.07 11.25 -26.79
CA GLU A 115 14.79 10.45 -25.61
C GLU A 115 13.99 9.21 -26.04
N GLY A 116 14.39 8.04 -25.53
CA GLY A 116 13.70 6.80 -25.86
C GLY A 116 14.45 5.55 -25.39
N ASP A 117 14.04 4.42 -25.92
CA ASP A 117 14.70 3.14 -25.64
C ASP A 117 16.20 3.20 -25.97
N PRO A 118 17.07 2.63 -25.11
CA PRO A 118 18.53 2.65 -25.35
C PRO A 118 18.96 2.09 -26.72
N LEU A 119 18.26 1.08 -27.22
CA LEU A 119 18.58 0.46 -28.49
C LEU A 119 18.25 1.39 -29.68
N ASP A 120 17.07 2.02 -29.61
CA ASP A 120 16.55 2.88 -30.66
C ASP A 120 17.26 4.25 -30.70
N THR A 121 17.56 4.80 -29.52
CA THR A 121 18.13 6.15 -29.38
C THR A 121 19.64 6.18 -29.61
N SER A 122 20.39 5.15 -29.20
CA SER A 122 21.85 5.21 -29.08
C SER A 122 22.59 4.00 -29.71
N GLY A 123 21.83 3.01 -30.17
CA GLY A 123 22.36 1.83 -30.83
C GLY A 123 22.87 0.72 -29.90
N GLY A 124 23.29 -0.39 -30.50
CA GLY A 124 23.58 -1.63 -29.79
C GLY A 124 24.69 -1.56 -28.74
N THR A 125 25.77 -0.78 -29.03
CA THR A 125 26.91 -0.67 -28.09
C THR A 125 26.52 0.00 -26.77
N VAL A 126 25.75 1.08 -26.82
CA VAL A 126 25.27 1.79 -25.63
C VAL A 126 24.32 0.90 -24.84
N SER A 127 23.42 0.20 -25.54
CA SER A 127 22.49 -0.76 -24.89
C SER A 127 23.26 -1.90 -24.18
N GLN A 128 24.35 -2.39 -24.73
CA GLN A 128 25.21 -3.40 -24.08
C GLN A 128 25.89 -2.87 -22.82
N ILE A 129 26.44 -1.64 -22.87
CA ILE A 129 27.05 -0.99 -21.70
C ILE A 129 26.02 -0.80 -20.58
N ILE A 130 24.83 -0.31 -20.90
CA ILE A 130 23.73 -0.14 -19.94
C ILE A 130 23.35 -1.48 -19.34
N SER A 131 23.17 -2.52 -20.19
CA SER A 131 22.83 -3.86 -19.73
C SER A 131 23.87 -4.44 -18.76
N LEU A 132 25.16 -4.27 -19.05
CA LEU A 132 26.22 -4.70 -18.16
C LEU A 132 26.23 -3.93 -16.85
N ALA A 133 26.11 -2.60 -16.90
CA ALA A 133 26.07 -1.75 -15.73
C ALA A 133 24.85 -2.06 -14.82
N LEU A 134 23.68 -2.33 -15.41
CA LEU A 134 22.48 -2.77 -14.69
C LEU A 134 22.71 -4.10 -13.97
N ARG A 135 23.30 -5.08 -14.65
CA ARG A 135 23.61 -6.39 -14.02
C ARG A 135 24.56 -6.23 -12.83
N ILE A 136 25.60 -5.41 -12.97
CA ILE A 136 26.55 -5.11 -11.88
C ILE A 136 25.82 -4.43 -10.72
N SER A 137 24.96 -3.44 -10.99
CA SER A 137 24.18 -2.73 -9.97
C SER A 137 23.26 -3.66 -9.19
N ILE A 138 22.60 -4.60 -9.87
CA ILE A 138 21.70 -5.58 -9.24
C ILE A 138 22.51 -6.55 -8.38
N LEU A 139 23.66 -7.01 -8.84
CA LEU A 139 24.55 -7.89 -8.08
C LEU A 139 25.09 -7.19 -6.82
N GLU A 140 25.54 -5.94 -6.94
CA GLU A 140 26.02 -5.16 -5.79
C GLU A 140 24.93 -5.00 -4.72
N LYS A 141 23.70 -4.68 -5.13
CA LYS A 141 22.54 -4.56 -4.23
C LYS A 141 22.10 -5.88 -3.61
N SER A 142 22.32 -7.02 -4.28
CA SER A 142 21.98 -8.34 -3.72
C SER A 142 23.04 -8.85 -2.73
N ILE A 143 24.27 -8.36 -2.80
CA ILE A 143 25.36 -8.73 -1.87
C ILE A 143 25.37 -7.82 -0.63
N ASN A 144 25.05 -6.54 -0.82
CA ASN A 144 24.97 -5.52 0.25
C ASN A 144 23.55 -4.91 0.26
N PRO A 145 22.57 -5.60 0.90
CA PRO A 145 21.20 -5.12 0.96
C PRO A 145 21.02 -3.89 1.85
#